data_2a63f7d5bffb3e52d0bc00680f6c3993
#
_entry.id   2a63f7d5bffb3e52d0bc00680f6c3993
#
_cell.length_a   1.000
_cell.length_b   1.000
_cell.length_c   1.000
_cell.angle_alpha   90.00
_cell.angle_beta   90.00
_cell.angle_gamma   90.00
#
_symmetry.space_group_name_H-M   'P 1'
#
loop_
_entity.id
_entity.type
_entity.pdbx_description
1 polymer ?
#
loop_
_entity_poly.entity_id
_entity_poly.type
_entity_poly.pdbx_seq_one_letter_code
_entity_poly.pdbx_strand_id
1 'polypeptide(L)' 'PMEFVVHVLEKYFAKGREEATRIMLHVHHKGVGVCGVYPYEVAETKVTQVMDFSRQNGHPLQCTMEKE' A
#
# COMPACT_ATOMS: atom_id res chain seq x y z
N PRO A 1 9.36 1.98 7.45
CA PRO A 1 9.81 0.63 7.85
C PRO A 1 8.98 -0.44 7.18
N MET A 2 9.62 -1.56 6.98
CA MET A 2 9.01 -2.66 6.23
C MET A 2 7.76 -3.23 6.91
N GLU A 3 7.78 -3.34 8.23
CA GLU A 3 6.63 -3.86 8.94
C GLU A 3 5.41 -2.97 8.80
N PHE A 4 5.63 -1.67 8.72
CA PHE A 4 4.54 -0.72 8.50
C PHE A 4 3.90 -0.94 7.14
N VAL A 5 4.69 -1.18 6.11
CA VAL A 5 4.18 -1.44 4.76
C VAL A 5 3.33 -2.70 4.75
N VAL A 6 3.81 -3.77 5.42
CA VAL A 6 3.05 -5.01 5.52
C VAL A 6 1.70 -4.75 6.20
N HIS A 7 1.72 -3.97 7.28
CA HIS A 7 0.49 -3.65 8.01
C HIS A 7 -0.51 -2.88 7.13
N VAL A 8 -0.01 -1.93 6.36
CA VAL A 8 -0.85 -1.16 5.44
C VAL A 8 -1.50 -2.07 4.40
N LEU A 9 -0.73 -3.00 3.86
CA LEU A 9 -1.25 -3.92 2.86
C LEU A 9 -2.31 -4.84 3.44
N GLU A 10 -2.13 -5.27 4.68
CA GLU A 10 -3.13 -6.09 5.35
C GLU A 10 -4.40 -5.29 5.66
N LYS A 11 -4.23 -4.06 6.15
CA LYS A 11 -5.35 -3.26 6.63
C LYS A 11 -6.18 -2.66 5.51
N TYR A 12 -5.53 -2.12 4.49
CA TYR A 12 -6.23 -1.35 3.46
C TYR A 12 -6.41 -2.09 2.14
N PHE A 13 -5.64 -3.15 1.92
CA PHE A 13 -5.70 -3.88 0.65
C PHE A 13 -6.12 -5.33 0.83
N ALA A 14 -6.56 -5.66 2.04
CA ALA A 14 -7.09 -7.00 2.36
C ALA A 14 -6.15 -8.14 1.98
N LYS A 15 -4.84 -7.91 2.08
CA LYS A 15 -3.88 -8.96 1.78
C LYS A 15 -3.64 -9.81 3.02
N GLY A 16 -3.40 -11.10 2.82
CA GLY A 16 -2.94 -11.94 3.91
C GLY A 16 -1.48 -11.61 4.21
N ARG A 17 -0.99 -12.09 5.34
CA ARG A 17 0.37 -11.79 5.80
C ARG A 17 1.42 -12.17 4.76
N GLU A 18 1.28 -13.33 4.17
CA GLU A 18 2.25 -13.84 3.20
C GLU A 18 2.29 -12.99 1.94
N GLU A 19 1.10 -12.67 1.42
CA GLU A 19 1.01 -11.84 0.22
C GLU A 19 1.52 -10.43 0.50
N ALA A 20 1.15 -9.86 1.65
CA ALA A 20 1.58 -8.52 2.04
C ALA A 20 3.10 -8.46 2.14
N THR A 21 3.70 -9.49 2.73
CA THR A 21 5.16 -9.56 2.85
C THR A 21 5.81 -9.63 1.47
N ARG A 22 5.24 -10.41 0.57
CA ARG A 22 5.76 -10.54 -0.78
C ARG A 22 5.74 -9.21 -1.52
N ILE A 23 4.62 -8.49 -1.42
CA ILE A 23 4.49 -7.17 -2.05
C ILE A 23 5.49 -6.20 -1.45
N MET A 24 5.61 -6.21 -0.12
CA MET A 24 6.54 -5.33 0.57
C MET A 24 7.98 -5.55 0.10
N LEU A 25 8.38 -6.81 -0.02
CA LEU A 25 9.72 -7.14 -0.49
C LEU A 25 9.93 -6.71 -1.94
N HIS A 26 8.90 -6.86 -2.76
CA HIS A 26 8.97 -6.42 -4.15
C HIS A 26 9.17 -4.90 -4.23
N VAL A 27 8.40 -4.15 -3.45
CA VAL A 27 8.54 -2.69 -3.42
C VAL A 27 9.92 -2.29 -2.93
N HIS A 28 10.39 -2.96 -1.88
CA HIS A 28 11.71 -2.68 -1.32
C HIS A 28 12.81 -2.93 -2.34
N HIS A 29 12.68 -3.99 -3.11
CA HIS A 29 13.70 -4.40 -4.07
C HIS A 29 13.64 -3.62 -5.38
N LYS A 30 12.44 -3.36 -5.89
CA LYS A 30 12.25 -2.71 -7.19
C LYS A 30 11.87 -1.23 -7.11
N GLY A 31 11.51 -0.76 -5.91
CA GLY A 31 11.13 0.62 -5.70
C GLY A 31 9.65 0.90 -5.86
N VAL A 32 8.91 0.01 -6.51
CA VAL A 32 7.48 0.20 -6.75
C VAL A 32 6.81 -1.16 -6.85
N GLY A 33 5.55 -1.23 -6.48
CA GLY A 33 4.76 -2.46 -6.59
C GLY A 33 3.28 -2.15 -6.62
N VAL A 34 2.51 -3.07 -7.22
CA VAL A 34 1.06 -2.94 -7.33
C VAL A 34 0.42 -3.56 -6.10
N CYS A 35 -0.42 -2.79 -5.42
CA CYS A 35 -1.11 -3.25 -4.21
C CYS A 35 -2.48 -3.85 -4.53
N GLY A 36 -3.05 -3.50 -5.66
CA GLY A 36 -4.34 -4.02 -6.08
C GLY A 36 -4.87 -3.24 -7.26
N VAL A 37 -5.93 -3.77 -7.87
CA VAL A 37 -6.60 -3.12 -9.00
C VAL A 37 -8.05 -2.91 -8.60
N TYR A 38 -8.53 -1.67 -8.68
CA TYR A 38 -9.85 -1.28 -8.19
C TYR A 38 -10.51 -0.30 -9.15
N PRO A 39 -11.83 -0.17 -9.09
CA PRO A 39 -12.48 0.94 -9.79
C PRO A 39 -11.92 2.27 -9.30
N TYR A 40 -11.97 3.27 -10.15
CA TYR A 40 -11.33 4.56 -9.88
C TYR A 40 -11.67 5.13 -8.50
N GLU A 41 -12.95 5.17 -8.17
CA GLU A 41 -13.37 5.78 -6.89
C GLU A 41 -12.85 5.02 -5.69
N VAL A 42 -12.81 3.69 -5.79
CA VAL A 42 -12.30 2.85 -4.71
C VAL A 42 -10.79 3.06 -4.57
N ALA A 43 -10.08 3.09 -5.69
CA ALA A 43 -8.63 3.33 -5.68
C ALA A 43 -8.31 4.68 -5.06
N GLU A 44 -9.06 5.71 -5.42
CA GLU A 44 -8.85 7.05 -4.89
C GLU A 44 -9.01 7.08 -3.37
N THR A 45 -10.05 6.41 -2.87
CA THR A 45 -10.28 6.33 -1.43
C THR A 45 -9.14 5.62 -0.74
N LYS A 46 -8.67 4.52 -1.31
CA LYS A 46 -7.58 3.77 -0.69
C LYS A 46 -6.29 4.58 -0.65
N VAL A 47 -5.98 5.30 -1.72
CA VAL A 47 -4.80 6.16 -1.75
C VAL A 47 -4.87 7.20 -0.63
N THR A 48 -6.03 7.86 -0.48
CA THR A 48 -6.23 8.86 0.55
C THR A 48 -6.05 8.25 1.94
N GLN A 49 -6.68 7.09 2.17
CA GLN A 49 -6.59 6.41 3.47
C GLN A 49 -5.15 6.04 3.81
N VAL A 50 -4.43 5.50 2.86
CA VAL A 50 -3.05 5.07 3.07
C VAL A 50 -2.14 6.27 3.35
N MET A 51 -2.29 7.33 2.58
CA MET A 51 -1.47 8.53 2.76
C MET A 51 -1.74 9.17 4.12
N ASP A 52 -3.02 9.27 4.52
CA ASP A 52 -3.37 9.83 5.82
C ASP A 52 -2.83 8.98 6.96
N PHE A 53 -2.99 7.68 6.86
CA PHE A 53 -2.52 6.76 7.89
C PHE A 53 -0.99 6.83 8.03
N SER A 54 -0.29 6.88 6.90
CA SER A 54 1.17 6.98 6.90
C SER A 54 1.62 8.27 7.57
N ARG A 55 0.96 9.37 7.25
CA ARG A 55 1.29 10.67 7.83
C ARG A 55 1.05 10.67 9.33
N GLN A 56 -0.09 10.12 9.77
CA GLN A 56 -0.43 10.07 11.18
C GLN A 56 0.56 9.25 11.99
N ASN A 57 1.17 8.25 11.36
CA ASN A 57 2.12 7.37 12.03
C ASN A 57 3.57 7.81 11.82
N GLY A 58 3.79 8.92 11.13
CA GLY A 58 5.13 9.44 10.94
C GLY A 58 6.01 8.58 10.04
N HIS A 59 5.40 7.76 9.19
CA HIS A 59 6.14 6.90 8.26
C HIS A 59 5.88 7.37 6.84
N PRO A 60 6.81 8.09 6.22
CA PRO A 60 6.62 8.57 4.86
C PRO A 60 6.49 7.40 3.89
N LEU A 61 5.34 7.29 3.28
CA LEU A 61 5.02 6.23 2.34
C LEU A 61 4.25 6.85 1.20
N GLN A 62 4.69 6.59 -0.02
CA GLN A 62 4.03 7.13 -1.20
C GLN A 62 3.10 6.10 -1.80
N CYS A 63 1.85 6.50 -1.99
CA CYS A 63 0.85 5.64 -2.60
C CYS A 63 0.16 6.44 -3.70
N THR A 64 0.13 5.87 -4.89
CA THR A 64 -0.47 6.53 -6.04
C THR A 64 -1.35 5.54 -6.79
N MET A 65 -2.10 6.04 -7.76
CA MET A 65 -2.90 5.17 -8.61
C MET A 65 -2.62 5.50 -10.05
N GLU A 66 -2.70 4.48 -10.88
CA GLU A 66 -2.47 4.61 -12.31
C GLU A 66 -3.54 3.84 -13.05
N LYS A 67 -3.89 4.32 -14.23
CA LYS A 67 -4.82 3.61 -15.08
C LYS A 67 -4.14 2.36 -15.61
N GLU A 68 -4.84 1.24 -15.51
CA GLU A 68 -4.32 -0.03 -15.96
C GLU A 68 -4.26 -0.13 -17.47
#